data_43bcd142003fc60a81060c8fb5084611
#
_entry.id   43bcd142003fc60a81060c8fb5084611
#
_cell.length_a   1.000
_cell.length_b   1.000
_cell.length_c   1.000
_cell.angle_alpha   90.00
_cell.angle_beta   90.00
_cell.angle_gamma   90.00
#
_symmetry.space_group_name_H-M   'P 1'
#
loop_
_entity.id
_entity.type
_entity.pdbx_description
1 polymer ?
#
loop_
_entity_poly.entity_id
_entity_poly.type
_entity_poly.pdbx_seq_one_letter_code
_entity_poly.pdbx_strand_id
1 'polypeptide(L)'
;YEPGFPEYEVSYSYNQRNRTVKLKVSQVQDLKNNSLFRMPIDIQIDEKIHTIMVEDQNLVYELPVQKRPKLIVFNSGMKVPCKVNFSKSLSEWILQLEKAPHILDRIAAVNVLKQKKGRRKVENALLNSAKNDEFWGVRKEAIKGFAKLNAKMYADELMDLSNGQDNRVKREIWKALKKYKNNQEVSIFLQNVIITDTKYYSISDAFRSLISVDTLAAGKKVLSLLQTNSHNDVIRKAAISYYGSVISDSNYDKLKNLCLYGGTTWDARPEAVYQLSKYVKTKPEALKIFIDLLDDPSRSVRKNCIRVLGKYGSKEHFGYLDEVLYNDPILSRDIRLAKKTINKEKNLINDKNDEVEKLNLKFEEIRKIIN
;
A
#
# COMPACT_ATOMS: atom_id res chain seq x y z
N TYR A 1 -10.25 -22.09 20.37
CA TYR A 1 -10.04 -21.38 19.07
C TYR A 1 -8.55 -21.33 18.80
N GLU A 2 -8.07 -22.06 17.78
CA GLU A 2 -6.69 -21.96 17.34
C GLU A 2 -6.55 -20.74 16.42
N PRO A 3 -5.49 -19.95 16.54
CA PRO A 3 -5.26 -18.80 15.68
C PRO A 3 -4.87 -19.27 14.28
N GLY A 4 -5.31 -18.56 13.25
CA GLY A 4 -4.92 -18.83 11.87
C GLY A 4 -6.08 -18.75 10.89
N PHE A 5 -5.76 -19.02 9.65
CA PHE A 5 -6.72 -19.14 8.54
C PHE A 5 -6.20 -20.16 7.51
N PRO A 6 -7.08 -20.79 6.74
CA PRO A 6 -6.65 -21.78 5.74
C PRO A 6 -5.94 -21.11 4.56
N GLU A 7 -4.90 -21.76 4.07
CA GLU A 7 -4.23 -21.44 2.82
C GLU A 7 -4.41 -22.61 1.85
N TYR A 8 -4.94 -22.33 0.66
CA TYR A 8 -5.26 -23.34 -0.34
C TYR A 8 -4.40 -23.21 -1.59
N GLU A 9 -3.84 -24.34 -2.04
CA GLU A 9 -3.39 -24.52 -3.41
C GLU A 9 -4.46 -25.28 -4.19
N VAL A 10 -4.91 -24.70 -5.29
CA VAL A 10 -6.02 -25.23 -6.10
C VAL A 10 -5.60 -25.36 -7.55
N SER A 11 -5.91 -26.50 -8.15
CA SER A 11 -5.76 -26.72 -9.58
C SER A 11 -6.92 -27.55 -10.11
N TYR A 12 -7.17 -27.48 -11.41
CA TYR A 12 -8.20 -28.30 -12.02
C TYR A 12 -7.80 -28.81 -13.40
N SER A 13 -8.48 -29.87 -13.83
CA SER A 13 -8.45 -30.38 -15.19
C SER A 13 -9.87 -30.75 -15.63
N TYR A 14 -10.14 -30.62 -16.93
CA TYR A 14 -11.41 -31.05 -17.53
C TYR A 14 -11.24 -32.39 -18.25
N ASN A 15 -12.07 -33.36 -17.89
CA ASN A 15 -12.16 -34.64 -18.58
C ASN A 15 -13.33 -34.60 -19.57
N GLN A 16 -13.04 -34.57 -20.87
CA GLN A 16 -14.04 -34.48 -21.93
C GLN A 16 -14.86 -35.77 -22.03
N ARG A 17 -14.27 -36.92 -21.80
CA ARG A 17 -14.94 -38.22 -21.93
C ARG A 17 -16.02 -38.39 -20.87
N ASN A 18 -15.69 -38.05 -19.63
CA ASN A 18 -16.61 -38.21 -18.49
C ASN A 18 -17.45 -36.92 -18.23
N ARG A 19 -17.16 -35.83 -18.94
CA ARG A 19 -17.76 -34.51 -18.69
C ARG A 19 -17.64 -34.10 -17.21
N THR A 20 -16.46 -34.25 -16.64
CA THR A 20 -16.18 -33.88 -15.24
C THR A 20 -15.03 -32.87 -15.14
N VAL A 21 -15.12 -31.98 -14.16
CA VAL A 21 -14.00 -31.16 -13.67
C VAL A 21 -13.39 -31.87 -12.51
N LYS A 22 -12.15 -32.30 -12.66
CA LYS A 22 -11.33 -32.82 -11.56
C LYS A 22 -10.64 -31.66 -10.86
N LEU A 23 -11.11 -31.32 -9.67
CA LEU A 23 -10.59 -30.24 -8.82
C LEU A 23 -9.67 -30.84 -7.75
N LYS A 24 -8.43 -30.35 -7.69
CA LYS A 24 -7.47 -30.72 -6.64
C LYS A 24 -7.35 -29.55 -5.67
N VAL A 25 -7.48 -29.81 -4.38
CA VAL A 25 -7.43 -28.83 -3.31
C VAL A 25 -6.45 -29.31 -2.25
N SER A 26 -5.44 -28.53 -1.93
CA SER A 26 -4.49 -28.81 -0.87
C SER A 26 -4.48 -27.68 0.14
N GLN A 27 -4.55 -28.00 1.44
CA GLN A 27 -4.30 -27.07 2.53
C GLN A 27 -2.79 -26.97 2.77
N VAL A 28 -2.22 -25.76 2.62
CA VAL A 28 -0.77 -25.51 2.63
C VAL A 28 -0.30 -24.54 3.71
N GLN A 29 -1.17 -24.20 4.67
CA GLN A 29 -0.76 -23.43 5.84
C GLN A 29 0.30 -24.17 6.65
N ASP A 30 1.06 -23.46 7.47
CA ASP A 30 2.06 -24.05 8.36
C ASP A 30 1.39 -24.98 9.39
N LEU A 31 1.37 -26.28 9.12
CA LEU A 31 0.75 -27.31 9.98
C LEU A 31 1.49 -27.55 11.30
N LYS A 32 2.69 -26.96 11.51
CA LYS A 32 3.36 -26.99 12.82
C LYS A 32 2.68 -26.07 13.83
N ASN A 33 2.08 -24.99 13.32
CA ASN A 33 1.47 -23.94 14.13
C ASN A 33 -0.05 -23.80 13.92
N ASN A 34 -0.63 -24.52 12.97
CA ASN A 34 -2.06 -24.47 12.65
C ASN A 34 -2.59 -25.86 12.34
N SER A 35 -3.81 -26.14 12.76
CA SER A 35 -4.53 -27.37 12.41
C SER A 35 -5.07 -27.33 10.97
N LEU A 36 -5.57 -28.48 10.50
CA LEU A 36 -6.39 -28.55 9.29
C LEU A 36 -7.76 -27.92 9.56
N PHE A 37 -8.22 -27.10 8.64
CA PHE A 37 -9.53 -26.47 8.71
C PHE A 37 -10.57 -27.34 8.02
N ARG A 38 -11.72 -27.55 8.67
CA ARG A 38 -12.86 -28.32 8.14
C ARG A 38 -14.00 -27.37 7.84
N MET A 39 -14.33 -27.16 6.56
CA MET A 39 -15.36 -26.22 6.18
C MET A 39 -15.92 -26.45 4.78
N PRO A 40 -17.18 -26.05 4.52
CA PRO A 40 -17.74 -26.07 3.18
C PRO A 40 -17.17 -24.90 2.36
N ILE A 41 -16.78 -25.18 1.12
CA ILE A 41 -16.29 -24.22 0.15
C ILE A 41 -17.16 -24.26 -1.10
N ASP A 42 -17.64 -23.09 -1.52
CA ASP A 42 -18.42 -22.94 -2.75
C ASP A 42 -17.50 -22.81 -3.97
N ILE A 43 -17.71 -23.66 -4.94
CA ILE A 43 -17.02 -23.65 -6.23
C ILE A 43 -18.03 -23.23 -7.29
N GLN A 44 -17.83 -22.08 -7.91
CA GLN A 44 -18.60 -21.68 -9.08
C GLN A 44 -18.00 -22.33 -10.33
N ILE A 45 -18.81 -23.03 -11.09
CA ILE A 45 -18.49 -23.55 -12.42
C ILE A 45 -19.54 -23.00 -13.40
N ASP A 46 -19.14 -22.08 -14.24
CA ASP A 46 -20.00 -21.26 -15.08
C ASP A 46 -21.14 -20.65 -14.23
N GLU A 47 -22.39 -21.02 -14.44
CA GLU A 47 -23.56 -20.49 -13.71
C GLU A 47 -23.93 -21.30 -12.47
N LYS A 48 -23.28 -22.46 -12.23
CA LYS A 48 -23.64 -23.37 -11.14
C LYS A 48 -22.66 -23.24 -9.96
N ILE A 49 -23.22 -23.34 -8.76
CA ILE A 49 -22.46 -23.45 -7.52
C ILE A 49 -22.46 -24.89 -7.05
N HIS A 50 -21.28 -25.41 -6.74
CA HIS A 50 -21.06 -26.70 -6.12
C HIS A 50 -20.40 -26.47 -4.76
N THR A 51 -21.01 -26.94 -3.69
CA THR A 51 -20.39 -26.89 -2.35
C THR A 51 -19.63 -28.16 -2.09
N ILE A 52 -18.35 -28.05 -1.80
CA ILE A 52 -17.47 -29.18 -1.40
C ILE A 52 -17.10 -29.04 0.07
N MET A 53 -16.95 -30.14 0.78
CA MET A 53 -16.45 -30.16 2.15
C MET A 53 -14.93 -30.37 2.13
N VAL A 54 -14.16 -29.31 2.48
CA VAL A 54 -12.70 -29.44 2.64
C VAL A 54 -12.42 -29.83 4.08
N GLU A 55 -11.87 -31.02 4.31
CA GLU A 55 -11.66 -31.59 5.65
C GLU A 55 -10.29 -32.25 5.83
N ASP A 56 -9.57 -32.50 4.75
CA ASP A 56 -8.24 -33.10 4.75
C ASP A 56 -7.21 -32.21 4.08
N GLN A 57 -5.95 -32.59 4.24
CA GLN A 57 -4.83 -31.80 3.66
C GLN A 57 -4.85 -31.83 2.13
N ASN A 58 -5.14 -32.97 1.51
CA ASN A 58 -5.16 -33.15 0.06
C ASN A 58 -6.43 -33.84 -0.39
N LEU A 59 -7.22 -33.13 -1.18
CA LEU A 59 -8.51 -33.63 -1.63
C LEU A 59 -8.64 -33.50 -3.15
N VAL A 60 -9.40 -34.44 -3.71
CA VAL A 60 -9.72 -34.46 -5.15
C VAL A 60 -11.22 -34.63 -5.31
N TYR A 61 -11.85 -33.73 -6.03
CA TYR A 61 -13.28 -33.76 -6.32
C TYR A 61 -13.50 -33.92 -7.82
N GLU A 62 -14.46 -34.75 -8.18
CA GLU A 62 -14.96 -34.88 -9.56
C GLU A 62 -16.34 -34.27 -9.65
N LEU A 63 -16.42 -33.09 -10.26
CA LEU A 63 -17.64 -32.30 -10.37
C LEU A 63 -18.23 -32.48 -11.78
N PRO A 64 -19.48 -32.97 -11.91
CA PRO A 64 -20.09 -33.18 -13.22
C PRO A 64 -20.44 -31.84 -13.88
N VAL A 65 -20.15 -31.73 -15.18
CA VAL A 65 -20.44 -30.56 -16.00
C VAL A 65 -21.02 -30.99 -17.34
N GLN A 66 -21.81 -30.12 -17.97
CA GLN A 66 -22.38 -30.43 -19.28
C GLN A 66 -21.40 -30.27 -20.46
N LYS A 67 -20.50 -29.30 -20.32
CA LYS A 67 -19.47 -28.94 -21.34
C LYS A 67 -18.21 -28.44 -20.63
N ARG A 68 -17.16 -28.25 -21.41
CA ARG A 68 -15.93 -27.63 -20.90
C ARG A 68 -16.26 -26.26 -20.28
N PRO A 69 -16.00 -26.04 -18.97
CA PRO A 69 -16.30 -24.79 -18.31
C PRO A 69 -15.43 -23.66 -18.84
N LYS A 70 -16.00 -22.47 -18.87
CA LYS A 70 -15.29 -21.22 -19.21
C LYS A 70 -14.83 -20.52 -17.95
N LEU A 71 -15.66 -20.53 -16.91
CA LEU A 71 -15.39 -19.86 -15.63
C LEU A 71 -15.40 -20.87 -14.48
N ILE A 72 -14.33 -20.92 -13.72
CA ILE A 72 -14.27 -21.64 -12.45
C ILE A 72 -13.74 -20.70 -11.39
N VAL A 73 -14.46 -20.57 -10.26
CA VAL A 73 -14.05 -19.74 -9.11
C VAL A 73 -14.09 -20.60 -7.85
N PHE A 74 -12.98 -20.68 -7.18
CA PHE A 74 -12.86 -21.32 -5.87
C PHE A 74 -13.22 -20.34 -4.76
N ASN A 75 -13.99 -20.75 -3.77
CA ASN A 75 -14.53 -19.93 -2.70
C ASN A 75 -15.30 -18.73 -3.25
N SER A 76 -16.25 -19.00 -4.16
CA SER A 76 -17.03 -17.99 -4.85
C SER A 76 -17.75 -17.06 -3.86
N GLY A 77 -17.61 -15.76 -4.09
CA GLY A 77 -18.08 -14.72 -3.19
C GLY A 77 -17.23 -14.55 -1.93
N MET A 78 -16.08 -15.25 -1.81
CA MET A 78 -15.16 -15.20 -0.67
C MET A 78 -15.85 -15.39 0.69
N LYS A 79 -16.77 -16.35 0.76
CA LYS A 79 -17.56 -16.65 1.97
C LYS A 79 -16.72 -17.12 3.14
N VAL A 80 -15.59 -17.76 2.85
CA VAL A 80 -14.63 -18.25 3.84
C VAL A 80 -13.37 -17.36 3.77
N PRO A 81 -12.94 -16.75 4.90
CA PRO A 81 -11.67 -16.06 4.97
C PRO A 81 -10.51 -17.04 4.76
N CYS A 82 -9.83 -16.96 3.64
CA CYS A 82 -8.72 -17.83 3.29
C CYS A 82 -7.76 -17.17 2.29
N LYS A 83 -6.58 -17.72 2.16
CA LYS A 83 -5.66 -17.41 1.08
C LYS A 83 -5.74 -18.52 0.03
N VAL A 84 -5.87 -18.14 -1.23
CA VAL A 84 -6.03 -19.07 -2.34
C VAL A 84 -4.98 -18.81 -3.40
N ASN A 85 -4.22 -19.83 -3.74
CA ASN A 85 -3.37 -19.90 -4.92
C ASN A 85 -4.02 -20.83 -5.95
N PHE A 86 -4.79 -20.26 -6.88
CA PHE A 86 -5.48 -21.05 -7.89
C PHE A 86 -4.70 -21.01 -9.21
N SER A 87 -4.25 -22.19 -9.65
CA SER A 87 -3.54 -22.34 -10.92
C SER A 87 -4.51 -22.21 -12.10
N LYS A 88 -4.53 -21.01 -12.70
CA LYS A 88 -5.35 -20.66 -13.88
C LYS A 88 -4.50 -19.97 -14.94
N SER A 89 -4.91 -20.13 -16.20
CA SER A 89 -4.37 -19.35 -17.30
C SER A 89 -4.71 -17.86 -17.17
N LEU A 90 -3.95 -17.04 -17.86
CA LEU A 90 -4.19 -15.60 -17.90
C LEU A 90 -5.59 -15.25 -18.46
N SER A 91 -6.03 -16.00 -19.46
CA SER A 91 -7.35 -15.81 -20.10
C SER A 91 -8.49 -16.11 -19.13
N GLU A 92 -8.34 -17.09 -18.26
CA GLU A 92 -9.34 -17.43 -17.24
C GLU A 92 -9.43 -16.35 -16.15
N TRP A 93 -8.31 -15.77 -15.74
CA TRP A 93 -8.32 -14.65 -14.81
C TRP A 93 -8.95 -13.39 -15.41
N ILE A 94 -8.71 -13.12 -16.70
CA ILE A 94 -9.38 -12.03 -17.43
C ILE A 94 -10.88 -12.30 -17.49
N LEU A 95 -11.30 -13.51 -17.83
CA LEU A 95 -12.70 -13.89 -17.89
C LEU A 95 -13.38 -13.76 -16.52
N GLN A 96 -12.68 -14.16 -15.44
CA GLN A 96 -13.20 -13.98 -14.07
C GLN A 96 -13.42 -12.50 -13.75
N LEU A 97 -12.47 -11.62 -14.13
CA LEU A 97 -12.63 -10.19 -13.96
C LEU A 97 -13.87 -9.65 -14.68
N GLU A 98 -14.11 -10.13 -15.89
CA GLU A 98 -15.18 -9.63 -16.77
C GLU A 98 -16.56 -10.22 -16.45
N LYS A 99 -16.61 -11.46 -15.96
CA LYS A 99 -17.85 -12.24 -15.94
C LYS A 99 -18.23 -12.81 -14.57
N ALA A 100 -17.35 -12.80 -13.56
CA ALA A 100 -17.75 -13.33 -12.26
C ALA A 100 -18.86 -12.47 -11.64
N PRO A 101 -19.96 -13.09 -11.16
CA PRO A 101 -21.09 -12.34 -10.62
C PRO A 101 -20.77 -11.64 -9.32
N HIS A 102 -19.91 -12.23 -8.48
CA HIS A 102 -19.57 -11.66 -7.19
C HIS A 102 -18.44 -10.63 -7.30
N ILE A 103 -18.65 -9.49 -6.68
CA ILE A 103 -17.71 -8.37 -6.62
C ILE A 103 -16.33 -8.80 -6.13
N LEU A 104 -16.28 -9.61 -5.07
CA LEU A 104 -15.01 -10.06 -4.46
C LEU A 104 -14.22 -10.97 -5.39
N ASP A 105 -14.88 -11.77 -6.21
CA ASP A 105 -14.24 -12.64 -7.21
C ASP A 105 -13.61 -11.81 -8.33
N ARG A 106 -14.25 -10.72 -8.76
CA ARG A 106 -13.67 -9.77 -9.72
C ARG A 106 -12.47 -9.03 -9.13
N ILE A 107 -12.55 -8.60 -7.85
CA ILE A 107 -11.41 -8.00 -7.14
C ILE A 107 -10.25 -8.99 -7.00
N ALA A 108 -10.53 -10.26 -6.71
CA ALA A 108 -9.50 -11.30 -6.66
C ALA A 108 -8.77 -11.45 -8.01
N ALA A 109 -9.51 -11.41 -9.12
CA ALA A 109 -8.92 -11.41 -10.46
C ALA A 109 -8.03 -10.18 -10.70
N VAL A 110 -8.45 -8.98 -10.33
CA VAL A 110 -7.61 -7.77 -10.39
C VAL A 110 -6.30 -7.98 -9.61
N ASN A 111 -6.36 -8.57 -8.41
CA ASN A 111 -5.20 -8.78 -7.56
C ASN A 111 -4.15 -9.71 -8.18
N VAL A 112 -4.57 -10.70 -8.94
CA VAL A 112 -3.67 -11.58 -9.70
C VAL A 112 -3.15 -10.87 -10.95
N LEU A 113 -4.03 -10.26 -11.72
CA LEU A 113 -3.70 -9.63 -13.00
C LEU A 113 -2.70 -8.47 -12.84
N LYS A 114 -2.82 -7.64 -11.80
CA LYS A 114 -1.87 -6.53 -11.53
C LYS A 114 -0.42 -6.95 -11.28
N GLN A 115 -0.14 -8.25 -11.15
CA GLN A 115 1.23 -8.78 -11.04
C GLN A 115 1.80 -9.19 -12.41
N LYS A 116 0.99 -9.26 -13.46
CA LYS A 116 1.35 -9.76 -14.79
C LYS A 116 1.77 -8.63 -15.74
N LYS A 117 2.92 -7.99 -15.45
CA LYS A 117 3.47 -6.87 -16.21
C LYS A 117 3.77 -7.25 -17.69
N GLY A 118 3.74 -6.24 -18.58
CA GLY A 118 4.11 -6.38 -19.98
C GLY A 118 3.11 -7.21 -20.81
N ARG A 119 1.89 -7.37 -20.36
CA ARG A 119 0.85 -8.11 -21.06
C ARG A 119 -0.30 -7.19 -21.46
N ARG A 120 -0.29 -6.71 -22.70
CA ARG A 120 -1.30 -5.78 -23.24
C ARG A 120 -2.74 -6.26 -23.03
N LYS A 121 -2.99 -7.57 -23.12
CA LYS A 121 -4.31 -8.14 -22.81
C LYS A 121 -4.77 -7.87 -21.38
N VAL A 122 -3.83 -7.90 -20.42
CA VAL A 122 -4.12 -7.59 -19.00
C VAL A 122 -4.39 -6.10 -18.83
N GLU A 123 -3.58 -5.25 -19.44
CA GLU A 123 -3.76 -3.79 -19.39
C GLU A 123 -5.14 -3.40 -19.93
N ASN A 124 -5.51 -3.95 -21.10
CA ASN A 124 -6.82 -3.71 -21.71
C ASN A 124 -7.98 -4.22 -20.83
N ALA A 125 -7.84 -5.40 -20.23
CA ALA A 125 -8.87 -5.96 -19.34
C ALA A 125 -9.07 -5.10 -18.07
N LEU A 126 -7.97 -4.64 -17.46
CA LEU A 126 -8.03 -3.76 -16.30
C LEU A 126 -8.61 -2.38 -16.67
N LEU A 127 -8.23 -1.81 -17.82
CA LEU A 127 -8.77 -0.54 -18.29
C LEU A 127 -10.26 -0.66 -18.60
N ASN A 128 -10.68 -1.73 -19.26
CA ASN A 128 -12.09 -2.00 -19.52
C ASN A 128 -12.89 -2.15 -18.22
N SER A 129 -12.38 -2.89 -17.25
CA SER A 129 -13.01 -3.04 -15.93
C SER A 129 -13.06 -1.69 -15.18
N ALA A 130 -12.00 -0.88 -15.23
CA ALA A 130 -11.97 0.45 -14.65
C ALA A 130 -13.03 1.39 -15.23
N LYS A 131 -13.36 1.21 -16.50
CA LYS A 131 -14.36 2.00 -17.23
C LYS A 131 -15.79 1.51 -16.99
N ASN A 132 -16.00 0.20 -17.04
CA ASN A 132 -17.33 -0.37 -17.28
C ASN A 132 -17.86 -1.26 -16.15
N ASP A 133 -17.05 -1.64 -15.12
CA ASP A 133 -17.59 -2.47 -14.05
C ASP A 133 -18.69 -1.71 -13.29
N GLU A 134 -19.78 -2.39 -12.99
CA GLU A 134 -20.94 -1.79 -12.33
C GLU A 134 -20.60 -1.26 -10.94
N PHE A 135 -19.69 -1.96 -10.22
CA PHE A 135 -19.35 -1.60 -8.85
C PHE A 135 -18.11 -0.70 -8.79
N TRP A 136 -18.29 0.47 -8.21
CA TRP A 136 -17.20 1.45 -8.06
C TRP A 136 -15.91 0.89 -7.42
N GLY A 137 -16.04 -0.08 -6.49
CA GLY A 137 -14.90 -0.70 -5.80
C GLY A 137 -14.04 -1.53 -6.74
N VAL A 138 -14.64 -2.26 -7.68
CA VAL A 138 -13.91 -3.00 -8.73
C VAL A 138 -13.23 -2.02 -9.67
N ARG A 139 -13.95 -0.96 -10.15
CA ARG A 139 -13.34 0.10 -10.97
C ARG A 139 -12.10 0.70 -10.29
N LYS A 140 -12.21 1.04 -9.01
CA LYS A 140 -11.10 1.57 -8.21
C LYS A 140 -9.90 0.61 -8.13
N GLU A 141 -10.14 -0.67 -7.81
CA GLU A 141 -9.07 -1.67 -7.73
C GLU A 141 -8.44 -1.94 -9.11
N ALA A 142 -9.25 -1.92 -10.19
CA ALA A 142 -8.77 -2.04 -11.56
C ALA A 142 -7.82 -0.88 -11.94
N ILE A 143 -8.13 0.38 -11.54
CA ILE A 143 -7.25 1.54 -11.72
C ILE A 143 -5.92 1.34 -10.97
N LYS A 144 -5.96 0.89 -9.71
CA LYS A 144 -4.74 0.57 -8.96
C LYS A 144 -3.89 -0.50 -9.64
N GLY A 145 -4.55 -1.54 -10.16
CA GLY A 145 -3.92 -2.62 -10.92
C GLY A 145 -3.25 -2.08 -12.17
N PHE A 146 -3.98 -1.34 -12.98
CA PHE A 146 -3.51 -0.70 -14.19
C PHE A 146 -2.32 0.25 -13.92
N ALA A 147 -2.44 1.12 -12.91
CA ALA A 147 -1.37 2.00 -12.49
C ALA A 147 -0.08 1.26 -12.09
N LYS A 148 -0.20 0.05 -11.51
CA LYS A 148 0.96 -0.78 -11.12
C LYS A 148 1.71 -1.38 -12.31
N LEU A 149 1.02 -1.59 -13.44
CA LEU A 149 1.61 -2.17 -14.65
C LEU A 149 2.54 -1.21 -15.41
N ASN A 150 2.64 0.04 -14.99
CA ASN A 150 3.54 1.05 -15.55
C ASN A 150 3.18 1.54 -16.96
N ALA A 151 1.94 1.78 -17.19
CA ALA A 151 1.40 2.23 -18.46
C ALA A 151 1.56 3.75 -18.65
N LYS A 152 2.76 4.23 -18.96
CA LYS A 152 3.01 5.68 -19.23
C LYS A 152 2.21 6.22 -20.43
N MET A 153 1.77 5.34 -21.33
CA MET A 153 1.09 5.69 -22.57
C MET A 153 -0.40 6.05 -22.43
N TYR A 154 -0.94 6.02 -21.19
CA TYR A 154 -2.38 6.09 -20.95
C TYR A 154 -2.77 7.26 -20.01
N ALA A 155 -2.02 8.38 -20.03
CA ALA A 155 -2.37 9.54 -19.22
C ALA A 155 -3.74 10.09 -19.61
N ASP A 156 -3.97 10.22 -20.91
CA ASP A 156 -5.18 10.80 -21.49
C ASP A 156 -6.39 9.92 -21.18
N GLU A 157 -6.26 8.60 -21.36
CA GLU A 157 -7.32 7.65 -21.01
C GLU A 157 -7.67 7.68 -19.53
N LEU A 158 -6.67 7.89 -18.64
CA LEU A 158 -6.95 8.03 -17.22
C LEU A 158 -7.65 9.36 -16.88
N MET A 159 -7.27 10.44 -17.54
CA MET A 159 -7.93 11.74 -17.36
C MET A 159 -9.38 11.68 -17.85
N ASP A 160 -9.62 11.14 -19.05
CA ASP A 160 -10.94 10.97 -19.63
C ASP A 160 -11.83 10.03 -18.80
N LEU A 161 -11.23 8.96 -18.25
CA LEU A 161 -11.93 8.01 -17.38
C LEU A 161 -12.51 8.67 -16.13
N SER A 162 -12.00 9.82 -15.70
CA SER A 162 -12.50 10.51 -14.51
C SER A 162 -13.90 11.09 -14.66
N ASN A 163 -14.34 11.33 -15.90
CA ASN A 163 -15.65 11.89 -16.19
C ASN A 163 -16.77 10.93 -15.74
N GLY A 164 -17.77 11.47 -15.02
CA GLY A 164 -18.92 10.68 -14.53
C GLY A 164 -18.62 9.65 -13.44
N GLN A 165 -17.37 9.53 -12.95
CA GLN A 165 -17.00 8.54 -11.95
C GLN A 165 -17.37 8.95 -10.52
N ASP A 166 -17.59 7.91 -9.67
CA ASP A 166 -17.66 8.06 -8.23
C ASP A 166 -16.38 8.72 -7.68
N ASN A 167 -16.53 9.60 -6.68
CA ASN A 167 -15.40 10.32 -6.11
C ASN A 167 -14.26 9.41 -5.60
N ARG A 168 -14.57 8.23 -5.08
CA ARG A 168 -13.58 7.24 -4.64
C ARG A 168 -12.75 6.68 -5.80
N VAL A 169 -13.35 6.60 -6.99
CA VAL A 169 -12.69 6.20 -8.24
C VAL A 169 -11.82 7.34 -8.76
N LYS A 170 -12.36 8.57 -8.83
CA LYS A 170 -11.62 9.79 -9.21
C LYS A 170 -10.33 9.93 -8.40
N ARG A 171 -10.43 9.82 -7.07
CA ARG A 171 -9.28 9.89 -6.18
C ARG A 171 -8.18 8.87 -6.50
N GLU A 172 -8.55 7.68 -6.94
CA GLU A 172 -7.56 6.67 -7.34
C GLU A 172 -6.92 7.02 -8.69
N ILE A 173 -7.67 7.64 -9.61
CA ILE A 173 -7.14 8.19 -10.86
C ILE A 173 -6.10 9.29 -10.54
N TRP A 174 -6.41 10.23 -9.65
CA TRP A 174 -5.45 11.28 -9.23
C TRP A 174 -4.14 10.67 -8.72
N LYS A 175 -4.23 9.65 -7.88
CA LYS A 175 -3.05 8.93 -7.37
C LYS A 175 -2.29 8.19 -8.47
N ALA A 176 -2.98 7.65 -9.47
CA ALA A 176 -2.34 7.00 -10.61
C ALA A 176 -1.55 8.01 -11.48
N LEU A 177 -2.09 9.22 -11.64
CA LEU A 177 -1.48 10.30 -12.44
C LEU A 177 -0.14 10.80 -11.88
N LYS A 178 0.17 10.61 -10.59
CA LYS A 178 1.46 11.02 -9.98
C LYS A 178 2.70 10.44 -10.67
N LYS A 179 2.55 9.43 -11.50
CA LYS A 179 3.66 8.77 -12.22
C LYS A 179 4.12 9.55 -13.46
N TYR A 180 3.27 10.43 -13.96
CA TYR A 180 3.52 11.19 -15.19
C TYR A 180 4.28 12.49 -14.88
N LYS A 181 5.50 12.30 -14.33
CA LYS A 181 6.38 13.43 -13.97
C LYS A 181 6.71 14.28 -15.19
N ASN A 182 6.67 15.60 -15.01
CA ASN A 182 6.95 16.61 -16.05
C ASN A 182 5.98 16.54 -17.25
N ASN A 183 4.81 15.94 -17.09
CA ASN A 183 3.77 15.97 -18.11
C ASN A 183 2.89 17.21 -17.91
N GLN A 184 2.91 18.11 -18.89
CA GLN A 184 2.25 19.41 -18.82
C GLN A 184 0.71 19.27 -18.82
N GLU A 185 0.16 18.34 -19.59
CA GLU A 185 -1.29 18.10 -19.68
C GLU A 185 -1.84 17.57 -18.35
N VAL A 186 -1.14 16.61 -17.74
CA VAL A 186 -1.49 16.08 -16.41
C VAL A 186 -1.35 17.19 -15.35
N SER A 187 -0.34 18.04 -15.45
CA SER A 187 -0.18 19.20 -14.53
C SER A 187 -1.38 20.14 -14.60
N ILE A 188 -1.76 20.57 -15.81
CA ILE A 188 -2.91 21.45 -16.04
C ILE A 188 -4.19 20.79 -15.54
N PHE A 189 -4.39 19.52 -15.87
CA PHE A 189 -5.57 18.76 -15.46
C PHE A 189 -5.69 18.72 -13.93
N LEU A 190 -4.63 18.34 -13.20
CA LEU A 190 -4.63 18.29 -11.73
C LEU A 190 -4.83 19.68 -11.11
N GLN A 191 -4.28 20.72 -11.71
CA GLN A 191 -4.52 22.12 -11.27
C GLN A 191 -6.00 22.50 -11.40
N ASN A 192 -6.66 22.10 -12.50
CA ASN A 192 -8.09 22.32 -12.69
C ASN A 192 -8.91 21.57 -11.65
N VAL A 193 -8.59 20.30 -11.37
CA VAL A 193 -9.25 19.52 -10.31
C VAL A 193 -9.14 20.23 -8.95
N ILE A 194 -7.97 20.77 -8.60
CA ILE A 194 -7.77 21.47 -7.32
C ILE A 194 -8.66 22.73 -7.22
N ILE A 195 -8.94 23.40 -8.34
CA ILE A 195 -9.74 24.63 -8.38
C ILE A 195 -11.23 24.32 -8.41
N THR A 196 -11.64 23.30 -9.16
CA THR A 196 -13.06 23.08 -9.49
C THR A 196 -13.75 22.01 -8.62
N ASP A 197 -12.99 21.10 -8.01
CA ASP A 197 -13.57 20.05 -7.16
C ASP A 197 -13.99 20.61 -5.79
N THR A 198 -15.10 20.12 -5.28
CA THR A 198 -15.66 20.52 -3.97
C THR A 198 -15.36 19.51 -2.85
N LYS A 199 -14.77 18.37 -3.19
CA LYS A 199 -14.53 17.26 -2.26
C LYS A 199 -13.11 17.36 -1.67
N TYR A 200 -12.99 17.65 -0.40
CA TYR A 200 -11.72 17.86 0.31
C TYR A 200 -10.67 16.78 0.07
N TYR A 201 -11.08 15.49 0.14
CA TYR A 201 -10.16 14.38 -0.10
C TYR A 201 -9.71 14.28 -1.57
N SER A 202 -10.55 14.69 -2.52
CA SER A 202 -10.21 14.73 -3.93
C SER A 202 -9.18 15.83 -4.20
N ILE A 203 -9.41 17.04 -3.70
CA ILE A 203 -8.46 18.16 -3.77
C ILE A 203 -7.11 17.76 -3.15
N SER A 204 -7.13 17.14 -1.98
CA SER A 204 -5.93 16.67 -1.28
C SER A 204 -5.13 15.64 -2.11
N ASP A 205 -5.80 14.64 -2.68
CA ASP A 205 -5.16 13.60 -3.49
C ASP A 205 -4.63 14.18 -4.82
N ALA A 206 -5.36 15.11 -5.46
CA ALA A 206 -4.92 15.80 -6.65
C ALA A 206 -3.68 16.66 -6.39
N PHE A 207 -3.67 17.43 -5.30
CA PHE A 207 -2.51 18.25 -4.94
C PHE A 207 -1.27 17.40 -4.60
N ARG A 208 -1.41 16.32 -3.84
CA ARG A 208 -0.30 15.39 -3.58
C ARG A 208 0.26 14.78 -4.87
N SER A 209 -0.57 14.57 -5.87
CA SER A 209 -0.15 14.10 -7.18
C SER A 209 0.52 15.19 -7.99
N LEU A 210 0.01 16.43 -7.93
CA LEU A 210 0.62 17.59 -8.56
C LEU A 210 2.05 17.87 -8.03
N ILE A 211 2.30 17.69 -6.74
CA ILE A 211 3.66 17.79 -6.17
C ILE A 211 4.63 16.86 -6.90
N SER A 212 4.18 15.67 -7.28
CA SER A 212 5.04 14.68 -7.96
C SER A 212 5.16 14.92 -9.46
N VAL A 213 4.12 15.48 -10.08
CA VAL A 213 4.03 15.74 -11.54
C VAL A 213 4.73 17.04 -11.90
N ASP A 214 4.42 18.10 -11.15
CA ASP A 214 4.90 19.46 -11.39
C ASP A 214 5.06 20.22 -10.07
N THR A 215 6.27 20.14 -9.55
CA THR A 215 6.64 20.73 -8.26
C THR A 215 6.51 22.26 -8.27
N LEU A 216 6.77 22.92 -9.41
CA LEU A 216 6.69 24.38 -9.51
C LEU A 216 5.22 24.85 -9.47
N ALA A 217 4.34 24.19 -10.22
CA ALA A 217 2.91 24.46 -10.19
C ALA A 217 2.31 24.21 -8.80
N ALA A 218 2.73 23.14 -8.11
CA ALA A 218 2.33 22.85 -6.73
C ALA A 218 2.79 23.98 -5.78
N GLY A 219 4.03 24.46 -5.92
CA GLY A 219 4.58 25.54 -5.10
C GLY A 219 3.77 26.83 -5.17
N LYS A 220 3.22 27.16 -6.34
CA LYS A 220 2.35 28.32 -6.53
C LYS A 220 1.02 28.24 -5.78
N LYS A 221 0.55 27.02 -5.46
CA LYS A 221 -0.75 26.77 -4.80
C LYS A 221 -0.63 26.49 -3.29
N VAL A 222 0.56 26.20 -2.79
CA VAL A 222 0.74 25.71 -1.41
C VAL A 222 0.22 26.69 -0.36
N LEU A 223 0.44 27.99 -0.51
CA LEU A 223 0.04 29.00 0.48
C LEU A 223 -1.49 29.10 0.61
N SER A 224 -2.21 29.12 -0.50
CA SER A 224 -3.67 29.17 -0.50
C SER A 224 -4.27 27.89 0.12
N LEU A 225 -3.70 26.73 -0.20
CA LEU A 225 -4.17 25.45 0.36
C LEU A 225 -3.86 25.29 1.86
N LEU A 226 -2.80 25.91 2.37
CA LEU A 226 -2.52 25.97 3.82
C LEU A 226 -3.61 26.71 4.59
N GLN A 227 -4.23 27.69 3.96
CA GLN A 227 -5.30 28.49 4.58
C GLN A 227 -6.70 27.92 4.35
N THR A 228 -6.82 26.89 3.49
CA THR A 228 -8.11 26.29 3.17
C THR A 228 -8.60 25.39 4.31
N ASN A 229 -9.74 25.71 4.88
CA ASN A 229 -10.41 24.88 5.87
C ASN A 229 -11.02 23.65 5.23
N SER A 230 -10.85 22.51 5.87
CA SER A 230 -11.41 21.24 5.41
C SER A 230 -11.60 20.27 6.57
N HIS A 231 -12.48 19.29 6.41
CA HIS A 231 -12.68 18.26 7.41
C HIS A 231 -11.35 17.56 7.74
N ASN A 232 -11.03 17.48 9.03
CA ASN A 232 -9.76 16.92 9.55
C ASN A 232 -8.50 17.54 8.91
N ASP A 233 -8.58 18.77 8.42
CA ASP A 233 -7.48 19.49 7.78
C ASP A 233 -6.80 18.75 6.61
N VAL A 234 -7.53 17.92 5.89
CA VAL A 234 -6.93 17.06 4.84
C VAL A 234 -6.28 17.86 3.73
N ILE A 235 -6.81 19.04 3.36
CA ILE A 235 -6.21 19.94 2.36
C ILE A 235 -4.94 20.58 2.92
N ARG A 236 -4.99 21.12 4.15
CA ARG A 236 -3.83 21.71 4.82
C ARG A 236 -2.71 20.69 5.03
N LYS A 237 -3.03 19.46 5.44
CA LYS A 237 -2.06 18.36 5.50
C LYS A 237 -1.42 18.05 4.14
N ALA A 238 -2.19 18.10 3.06
CA ALA A 238 -1.63 17.94 1.73
C ALA A 238 -0.67 19.08 1.37
N ALA A 239 -1.04 20.33 1.70
CA ALA A 239 -0.17 21.50 1.50
C ALA A 239 1.13 21.37 2.30
N ILE A 240 1.07 20.98 3.57
CA ILE A 240 2.25 20.73 4.42
C ILE A 240 3.16 19.67 3.79
N SER A 241 2.60 18.65 3.13
CA SER A 241 3.41 17.59 2.50
C SER A 241 4.29 18.09 1.35
N TYR A 242 4.00 19.25 0.76
CA TYR A 242 4.86 19.88 -0.22
C TYR A 242 6.23 20.21 0.37
N TYR A 243 6.30 20.80 1.55
CA TYR A 243 7.55 21.20 2.19
C TYR A 243 8.46 20.01 2.54
N GLY A 244 7.89 18.86 2.83
CA GLY A 244 8.67 17.63 3.03
C GLY A 244 8.96 16.84 1.75
N SER A 245 8.42 17.26 0.61
CA SER A 245 8.69 16.67 -0.71
C SER A 245 9.72 17.46 -1.50
N VAL A 246 9.86 18.77 -1.20
CA VAL A 246 10.82 19.68 -1.80
C VAL A 246 11.84 20.09 -0.75
N ILE A 247 12.94 19.36 -0.70
CA ILE A 247 13.99 19.57 0.31
C ILE A 247 14.75 20.86 0.03
N SER A 248 14.66 21.83 0.95
CA SER A 248 15.38 23.10 0.95
C SER A 248 15.43 23.69 2.35
N ASP A 249 16.37 24.60 2.63
CA ASP A 249 16.45 25.28 3.93
C ASP A 249 15.21 26.09 4.25
N SER A 250 14.69 26.83 3.28
CA SER A 250 13.45 27.60 3.45
C SER A 250 12.26 26.70 3.81
N ASN A 251 12.14 25.52 3.23
CA ASN A 251 11.06 24.59 3.54
C ASN A 251 11.28 23.89 4.90
N TYR A 252 12.55 23.66 5.28
CA TYR A 252 12.90 23.20 6.61
C TYR A 252 12.42 24.19 7.69
N ASP A 253 12.73 25.48 7.53
CA ASP A 253 12.33 26.50 8.50
C ASP A 253 10.81 26.65 8.59
N LYS A 254 10.11 26.56 7.45
CA LYS A 254 8.64 26.54 7.45
C LYS A 254 8.07 25.34 8.21
N LEU A 255 8.60 24.13 7.98
CA LEU A 255 8.16 22.94 8.71
C LEU A 255 8.45 23.03 10.20
N LYS A 256 9.64 23.54 10.57
CA LYS A 256 10.01 23.77 11.97
C LYS A 256 8.96 24.66 12.67
N ASN A 257 8.58 25.78 12.03
CA ASN A 257 7.57 26.68 12.58
C ASN A 257 6.18 26.01 12.66
N LEU A 258 5.79 25.23 11.63
CA LEU A 258 4.51 24.51 11.60
C LEU A 258 4.43 23.37 12.66
N CYS A 259 5.56 22.86 13.14
CA CYS A 259 5.60 21.86 14.21
C CYS A 259 5.30 22.48 15.60
N LEU A 260 5.61 23.75 15.81
CA LEU A 260 5.43 24.40 17.12
C LEU A 260 3.94 24.49 17.49
N TYR A 261 3.69 24.61 18.81
CA TYR A 261 2.34 24.85 19.31
C TYR A 261 1.83 26.20 18.76
N GLY A 262 0.65 26.16 18.13
CA GLY A 262 0.09 27.35 17.43
C GLY A 262 0.66 27.61 16.04
N GLY A 263 1.69 26.88 15.57
CA GLY A 263 2.27 27.05 14.22
C GLY A 263 1.32 26.64 13.10
N THR A 264 0.43 25.70 13.36
CA THR A 264 -0.71 25.35 12.51
C THR A 264 -1.81 24.74 13.36
N THR A 265 -2.92 24.30 12.74
CA THR A 265 -4.04 23.69 13.46
C THR A 265 -3.62 22.40 14.18
N TRP A 266 -4.34 22.07 15.24
CA TRP A 266 -4.12 20.87 16.06
C TRP A 266 -4.03 19.59 15.22
N ASP A 267 -4.95 19.41 14.27
CA ASP A 267 -5.01 18.21 13.41
C ASP A 267 -3.90 18.17 12.36
N ALA A 268 -3.37 19.31 11.93
CA ALA A 268 -2.35 19.39 10.88
C ALA A 268 -0.92 19.30 11.43
N ARG A 269 -0.67 19.65 12.69
CA ARG A 269 0.67 19.62 13.32
C ARG A 269 1.36 18.23 13.24
N PRO A 270 0.69 17.09 13.49
CA PRO A 270 1.32 15.79 13.34
C PRO A 270 1.85 15.52 11.92
N GLU A 271 1.22 16.08 10.88
CA GLU A 271 1.72 16.01 9.51
C GLU A 271 3.00 16.84 9.35
N ALA A 272 3.07 18.04 9.93
CA ALA A 272 4.29 18.85 9.90
C ALA A 272 5.48 18.13 10.54
N VAL A 273 5.27 17.51 11.70
CA VAL A 273 6.28 16.68 12.39
C VAL A 273 6.73 15.52 11.51
N TYR A 274 5.79 14.83 10.87
CA TYR A 274 6.13 13.75 9.94
C TYR A 274 6.94 14.25 8.74
N GLN A 275 6.56 15.38 8.14
CA GLN A 275 7.28 15.93 6.99
C GLN A 275 8.67 16.45 7.38
N LEU A 276 8.83 17.06 8.56
CA LEU A 276 10.11 17.51 9.09
C LEU A 276 11.09 16.34 9.29
N SER A 277 10.60 15.16 9.64
CA SER A 277 11.44 13.97 9.84
C SER A 277 12.25 13.55 8.60
N LYS A 278 11.83 13.97 7.42
CA LYS A 278 12.54 13.69 6.16
C LYS A 278 13.87 14.45 6.06
N TYR A 279 14.01 15.52 6.81
CA TYR A 279 15.24 16.33 6.87
C TYR A 279 16.30 15.76 7.80
N VAL A 280 15.96 14.86 8.71
CA VAL A 280 16.91 14.32 9.72
C VAL A 280 18.17 13.71 9.08
N LYS A 281 18.04 13.12 7.88
CA LYS A 281 19.21 12.57 7.17
C LYS A 281 20.20 13.64 6.69
N THR A 282 19.73 14.82 6.33
CA THR A 282 20.52 15.94 5.82
C THR A 282 20.82 16.97 6.90
N LYS A 283 20.02 17.00 7.96
CA LYS A 283 20.09 17.89 9.12
C LYS A 283 19.90 17.08 10.40
N PRO A 284 20.95 16.35 10.88
CA PRO A 284 20.86 15.53 12.09
C PRO A 284 20.47 16.31 13.34
N GLU A 285 20.82 17.60 13.38
CA GLU A 285 20.45 18.54 14.45
C GLU A 285 18.94 18.69 14.61
N ALA A 286 18.15 18.37 13.59
CA ALA A 286 16.69 18.34 13.67
C ALA A 286 16.16 17.36 14.74
N LEU A 287 16.95 16.35 15.15
CA LEU A 287 16.52 15.40 16.20
C LEU A 287 16.18 16.10 17.49
N LYS A 288 16.86 17.20 17.83
CA LYS A 288 16.57 17.99 19.03
C LYS A 288 15.11 18.48 19.02
N ILE A 289 14.59 18.91 17.89
CA ILE A 289 13.20 19.38 17.79
C ILE A 289 12.22 18.26 18.15
N PHE A 290 12.48 17.03 17.75
CA PHE A 290 11.62 15.90 18.07
C PHE A 290 11.74 15.49 19.55
N ILE A 291 12.89 15.70 20.17
CA ILE A 291 13.07 15.50 21.62
C ILE A 291 12.23 16.55 22.38
N ASP A 292 12.36 17.81 22.02
CA ASP A 292 11.61 18.92 22.66
C ASP A 292 10.08 18.73 22.48
N LEU A 293 9.62 18.13 21.39
CA LEU A 293 8.20 17.83 21.11
C LEU A 293 7.69 16.52 21.77
N LEU A 294 8.51 15.79 22.52
CA LEU A 294 8.04 14.64 23.31
C LEU A 294 7.12 15.03 24.47
N ASP A 295 7.21 16.26 24.93
CA ASP A 295 6.33 16.84 25.94
C ASP A 295 5.14 17.65 25.36
N ASP A 296 4.89 17.51 24.06
CA ASP A 296 3.80 18.21 23.40
C ASP A 296 2.42 17.77 23.92
N PRO A 297 1.46 18.68 24.13
CA PRO A 297 0.13 18.31 24.60
C PRO A 297 -0.61 17.36 23.65
N SER A 298 -0.29 17.36 22.33
CA SER A 298 -0.88 16.45 21.35
C SER A 298 -0.22 15.07 21.38
N ARG A 299 -0.95 14.04 21.81
CA ARG A 299 -0.48 12.65 21.73
C ARG A 299 -0.05 12.24 20.33
N SER A 300 -0.70 12.74 19.29
CA SER A 300 -0.36 12.44 17.90
C SER A 300 0.99 13.05 17.49
N VAL A 301 1.36 14.21 18.03
CA VAL A 301 2.68 14.81 17.89
C VAL A 301 3.71 13.95 18.61
N ARG A 302 3.53 13.68 19.91
CA ARG A 302 4.43 12.81 20.69
C ARG A 302 4.66 11.45 20.02
N LYS A 303 3.58 10.83 19.54
CA LYS A 303 3.66 9.55 18.80
C LYS A 303 4.53 9.62 17.56
N ASN A 304 4.43 10.70 16.78
CA ASN A 304 5.27 10.89 15.60
C ASN A 304 6.73 11.13 15.99
N CYS A 305 6.99 11.90 17.06
CA CYS A 305 8.34 12.11 17.60
C CYS A 305 8.98 10.79 18.05
N ILE A 306 8.25 9.95 18.79
CA ILE A 306 8.71 8.59 19.19
C ILE A 306 9.11 7.77 17.96
N ARG A 307 8.33 7.81 16.88
CA ARG A 307 8.63 7.09 15.64
C ARG A 307 9.88 7.63 14.95
N VAL A 308 10.07 8.95 14.96
CA VAL A 308 11.27 9.58 14.40
C VAL A 308 12.51 9.16 15.22
N LEU A 309 12.45 9.22 16.54
CA LEU A 309 13.54 8.76 17.40
C LEU A 309 13.81 7.26 17.24
N GLY A 310 12.77 6.44 17.05
CA GLY A 310 12.92 5.01 16.74
C GLY A 310 13.66 4.76 15.42
N LYS A 311 13.54 5.66 14.45
CA LYS A 311 14.15 5.53 13.13
C LYS A 311 15.54 6.17 13.03
N TYR A 312 15.77 7.26 13.71
CA TYR A 312 16.99 8.07 13.55
C TYR A 312 17.76 8.30 14.84
N GLY A 313 17.21 7.91 15.97
CA GLY A 313 17.82 8.07 17.29
C GLY A 313 18.80 6.94 17.64
N SER A 314 19.42 7.08 18.81
CA SER A 314 20.35 6.13 19.40
C SER A 314 19.88 5.69 20.80
N LYS A 315 20.63 4.82 21.48
CA LYS A 315 20.34 4.42 22.86
C LYS A 315 20.37 5.59 23.86
N GLU A 316 21.10 6.66 23.54
CA GLU A 316 21.14 7.90 24.35
C GLU A 316 19.75 8.53 24.52
N HIS A 317 18.84 8.29 23.57
CA HIS A 317 17.47 8.80 23.59
C HIS A 317 16.50 7.95 24.44
N PHE A 318 16.95 6.83 25.01
CA PHE A 318 16.07 5.93 25.78
C PHE A 318 15.50 6.61 27.01
N GLY A 319 16.29 7.47 27.71
CA GLY A 319 15.81 8.23 28.86
C GLY A 319 14.58 9.08 28.54
N TYR A 320 14.62 9.81 27.44
CA TYR A 320 13.48 10.61 26.99
C TYR A 320 12.24 9.75 26.66
N LEU A 321 12.46 8.58 26.06
CA LEU A 321 11.36 7.65 25.75
C LEU A 321 10.76 7.03 27.03
N ASP A 322 11.57 6.80 28.06
CA ASP A 322 11.10 6.29 29.37
C ASP A 322 10.30 7.34 30.13
N GLU A 323 10.69 8.60 30.06
CA GLU A 323 9.95 9.71 30.63
C GLU A 323 8.55 9.84 29.99
N VAL A 324 8.46 9.76 28.64
CA VAL A 324 7.17 9.75 27.96
C VAL A 324 6.35 8.53 28.35
N LEU A 325 6.96 7.36 28.55
CA LEU A 325 6.27 6.15 29.00
C LEU A 325 5.66 6.32 30.40
N TYR A 326 6.38 6.98 31.28
CA TYR A 326 5.90 7.28 32.64
C TYR A 326 4.70 8.23 32.59
N ASN A 327 4.78 9.29 31.77
CA ASN A 327 3.74 10.34 31.68
C ASN A 327 2.53 9.91 30.82
N ASP A 328 2.70 9.07 29.81
CA ASP A 328 1.62 8.57 28.92
C ASP A 328 1.79 7.08 28.58
N PRO A 329 1.38 6.18 29.49
CA PRO A 329 1.49 4.72 29.30
C PRO A 329 0.78 4.18 28.05
N ILE A 330 -0.17 4.93 27.49
CA ILE A 330 -0.88 4.55 26.24
C ILE A 330 0.10 4.44 25.06
N LEU A 331 1.20 5.18 25.08
CA LEU A 331 2.25 5.13 24.07
C LEU A 331 3.25 3.96 24.24
N SER A 332 3.06 3.09 25.25
CA SER A 332 3.96 1.98 25.58
C SER A 332 4.31 1.08 24.38
N ARG A 333 3.33 0.82 23.51
CA ARG A 333 3.56 0.03 22.28
C ARG A 333 4.47 0.75 21.30
N ASP A 334 4.25 2.04 21.05
CA ASP A 334 5.05 2.84 20.11
C ASP A 334 6.49 3.00 20.65
N ILE A 335 6.66 3.23 21.95
CA ILE A 335 7.97 3.35 22.63
C ILE A 335 8.74 2.03 22.57
N ARG A 336 8.11 0.91 22.87
CA ARG A 336 8.71 -0.43 22.79
C ARG A 336 9.18 -0.74 21.36
N LEU A 337 8.37 -0.38 20.38
CA LEU A 337 8.75 -0.55 18.97
C LEU A 337 9.93 0.35 18.57
N ALA A 338 9.95 1.60 19.02
CA ALA A 338 11.07 2.52 18.78
C ALA A 338 12.38 1.98 19.36
N LYS A 339 12.38 1.58 20.64
CA LYS A 339 13.55 0.97 21.30
C LYS A 339 14.01 -0.31 20.62
N LYS A 340 13.08 -1.17 20.17
CA LYS A 340 13.40 -2.39 19.40
C LYS A 340 14.08 -2.05 18.08
N THR A 341 13.62 -1.02 17.38
CA THR A 341 14.19 -0.60 16.09
C THR A 341 15.61 -0.07 16.28
N ILE A 342 15.85 0.80 17.26
CA ILE A 342 17.19 1.32 17.61
C ILE A 342 18.15 0.17 17.93
N ASN A 343 17.74 -0.81 18.72
CA ASN A 343 18.57 -1.96 19.07
C ASN A 343 18.88 -2.84 17.85
N LYS A 344 17.92 -3.02 16.93
CA LYS A 344 18.11 -3.83 15.71
C LYS A 344 19.08 -3.19 14.73
N GLU A 345 19.03 -1.88 14.53
CA GLU A 345 19.97 -1.17 13.64
C GLU A 345 21.41 -1.25 14.17
N LYS A 346 21.60 -1.15 15.49
CA LYS A 346 22.92 -1.29 16.10
C LYS A 346 23.50 -2.70 15.91
N ASN A 347 22.69 -3.75 16.04
CA ASN A 347 23.13 -5.12 15.80
C ASN A 347 23.54 -5.32 14.34
N LEU A 348 22.77 -4.79 13.37
CA LEU A 348 23.12 -4.85 11.95
C LEU A 348 24.42 -4.09 11.61
N ILE A 349 24.72 -2.99 12.31
CA ILE A 349 25.97 -2.23 12.13
C ILE A 349 27.13 -3.01 12.72
N ASN A 350 26.97 -3.61 13.90
CA ASN A 350 28.00 -4.45 14.53
C ASN A 350 28.32 -5.67 13.65
N ASP A 351 27.29 -6.39 13.17
CA ASP A 351 27.46 -7.55 12.28
C ASP A 351 28.25 -7.17 10.99
N LYS A 352 27.95 -6.00 10.40
CA LYS A 352 28.70 -5.50 9.22
C LYS A 352 30.12 -5.10 9.54
N ASN A 353 30.36 -4.49 10.70
CA ASN A 353 31.70 -4.15 11.13
C ASN A 353 32.53 -5.40 11.37
N ASP A 354 31.95 -6.44 11.99
CA ASP A 354 32.61 -7.74 12.17
C ASP A 354 32.94 -8.44 10.83
N GLU A 355 32.05 -8.30 9.82
CA GLU A 355 32.31 -8.80 8.47
C GLU A 355 33.44 -8.02 7.77
N VAL A 356 33.49 -6.70 7.91
CA VAL A 356 34.57 -5.86 7.36
C VAL A 356 35.90 -6.16 8.04
N GLU A 357 35.91 -6.37 9.35
CA GLU A 357 37.13 -6.74 10.10
C GLU A 357 37.65 -8.11 9.66
N LYS A 358 36.77 -9.11 9.49
CA LYS A 358 37.12 -10.42 8.94
C LYS A 358 37.67 -10.34 7.51
N LEU A 359 37.12 -9.46 6.67
CA LEU A 359 37.62 -9.21 5.32
C LEU A 359 39.03 -8.57 5.36
N ASN A 360 39.24 -7.58 6.21
CA ASN A 360 40.54 -6.93 6.36
C ASN A 360 41.62 -7.90 6.82
N LEU A 361 41.31 -8.78 7.79
CA LEU A 361 42.24 -9.84 8.23
C LEU A 361 42.64 -10.78 7.09
N LYS A 362 41.65 -11.20 6.25
CA LYS A 362 41.93 -12.02 5.07
C LYS A 362 42.80 -11.27 4.04
N PHE A 363 42.59 -9.98 3.83
CA PHE A 363 43.43 -9.17 2.96
C PHE A 363 44.87 -9.06 3.46
N GLU A 364 45.09 -8.92 4.76
CA GLU A 364 46.43 -8.92 5.34
C GLU A 364 47.12 -10.28 5.24
N GLU A 365 46.39 -11.39 5.39
CA GLU A 365 46.95 -12.74 5.16
C GLU A 365 47.34 -12.93 3.69
N ILE A 366 46.54 -12.49 2.73
CA ILE A 366 46.86 -12.58 1.30
C ILE A 366 48.10 -11.70 0.96
N ARG A 367 48.20 -10.50 1.54
CA ARG A 367 49.40 -9.65 1.38
C ARG A 367 50.67 -10.31 1.87
N LYS A 368 50.61 -11.05 2.99
CA LYS A 368 51.78 -11.78 3.51
C LYS A 368 52.20 -12.97 2.64
N ILE A 369 51.32 -13.48 1.79
CA ILE A 369 51.63 -14.59 0.87
C ILE A 369 52.22 -14.08 -0.44
N ILE A 370 51.91 -12.82 -0.83
CA ILE A 370 52.37 -12.20 -2.09
C ILE A 370 53.72 -11.50 -1.94
N ASN A 371 54.09 -11.12 -0.72
CA ASN A 371 55.41 -10.57 -0.38
C ASN A 371 56.33 -11.66 0.16
#